data_ade045143396960f8949baa736cb7471
#
_entry.id   ade045143396960f8949baa736cb7471
#
_cell.length_a   1.000
_cell.length_b   1.000
_cell.length_c   1.000
_cell.angle_alpha   90.00
_cell.angle_beta   90.00
_cell.angle_gamma   90.00
#
_symmetry.space_group_name_H-M   'P 1'
#
loop_
_entity.id
_entity.type
_entity.pdbx_description
1 polymer ?
#
loop_
_entity_poly.entity_id
_entity_poly.type
_entity_poly.pdbx_seq_one_letter_code
_entity_poly.pdbx_strand_id
1 'polypeptide(L)'
;MTALVLVASASLFTASAASKKKVKKAATLVELKSSADSLSYVAGMNATRGLIPYIQQSFQVDTAYMENFLRGYKDALAMGINPKTVAYSAGMEVAKLVEKRVYPGTKEELKNTGDSISHAMFQNGFIAALANDTTFFTSKAAADFQKEALAGAGEK
;
A
#
# COMPACT_ATOMS: atom_id res chain seq x y z
N MET A 1 33.50 -25.31 -72.59
CA MET A 1 32.83 -23.99 -72.52
C MET A 1 31.82 -24.07 -71.40
N THR A 2 32.20 -23.72 -70.22
CA THR A 2 31.23 -23.63 -69.06
C THR A 2 31.66 -22.48 -68.18
N ALA A 3 30.87 -21.48 -68.16
CA ALA A 3 31.08 -20.26 -67.39
C ALA A 3 30.71 -20.53 -65.90
N LEU A 4 31.63 -20.21 -65.00
CA LEU A 4 31.48 -20.29 -63.57
C LEU A 4 30.95 -18.97 -63.08
N VAL A 5 29.72 -18.96 -62.56
CA VAL A 5 29.11 -17.80 -61.90
C VAL A 5 29.31 -17.91 -60.40
N LEU A 6 30.14 -17.04 -59.85
CA LEU A 6 30.33 -16.86 -58.40
C LEU A 6 29.20 -16.00 -57.87
N VAL A 7 28.32 -16.59 -57.05
CA VAL A 7 27.29 -15.85 -56.28
C VAL A 7 27.88 -15.53 -54.90
N ALA A 8 28.17 -14.27 -54.66
CA ALA A 8 28.55 -13.76 -53.36
C ALA A 8 27.30 -13.56 -52.51
N SER A 9 27.14 -14.37 -51.46
CA SER A 9 26.07 -14.24 -50.48
C SER A 9 26.42 -13.17 -49.45
N ALA A 10 25.84 -11.98 -49.58
CA ALA A 10 25.94 -10.95 -48.55
C ALA A 10 24.89 -11.24 -47.46
N SER A 11 25.36 -11.66 -46.29
CA SER A 11 24.53 -11.84 -45.10
C SER A 11 24.17 -10.48 -44.51
N LEU A 12 22.96 -10.02 -44.72
CA LEU A 12 22.40 -8.86 -44.04
C LEU A 12 21.96 -9.26 -42.63
N PHE A 13 22.75 -8.89 -41.64
CA PHE A 13 22.33 -8.90 -40.24
C PHE A 13 21.31 -7.79 -40.04
N THR A 14 20.04 -8.11 -40.07
CA THR A 14 18.96 -7.20 -39.62
C THR A 14 18.93 -7.25 -38.11
N ALA A 15 19.49 -6.22 -37.47
CA ALA A 15 19.26 -5.95 -36.05
C ALA A 15 17.79 -5.62 -35.82
N SER A 16 17.05 -6.58 -35.32
CA SER A 16 15.66 -6.36 -34.87
C SER A 16 15.66 -5.50 -33.61
N ALA A 17 15.50 -4.21 -33.79
CA ALA A 17 15.22 -3.29 -32.70
C ALA A 17 13.83 -3.63 -32.16
N ALA A 18 13.79 -4.37 -31.03
CA ALA A 18 12.57 -4.61 -30.28
C ALA A 18 12.04 -3.27 -29.74
N SER A 19 11.19 -2.64 -30.51
CA SER A 19 10.39 -1.48 -30.10
C SER A 19 9.51 -1.91 -28.93
N LYS A 20 9.89 -1.53 -27.69
CA LYS A 20 9.02 -1.61 -26.52
C LYS A 20 7.80 -0.72 -26.79
N LYS A 21 6.75 -1.29 -27.35
CA LYS A 21 5.43 -0.68 -27.39
C LYS A 21 5.00 -0.40 -25.94
N LYS A 22 5.17 0.86 -25.49
CA LYS A 22 4.42 1.36 -24.33
C LYS A 22 2.96 1.16 -24.64
N VAL A 23 2.33 0.18 -24.03
CA VAL A 23 0.87 0.05 -24.02
C VAL A 23 0.36 1.30 -23.31
N LYS A 24 -0.03 2.30 -24.10
CA LYS A 24 -0.83 3.42 -23.58
C LYS A 24 -2.14 2.79 -23.10
N LYS A 25 -2.27 2.64 -21.77
CA LYS A 25 -3.53 2.32 -21.12
C LYS A 25 -4.53 3.34 -21.64
N ALA A 26 -5.57 2.89 -22.34
CA ALA A 26 -6.61 3.76 -22.87
C ALA A 26 -7.17 4.56 -21.69
N ALA A 27 -6.80 5.83 -21.61
CA ALA A 27 -7.47 6.75 -20.71
C ALA A 27 -8.91 6.85 -21.23
N THR A 28 -9.89 6.58 -20.35
CA THR A 28 -11.29 6.85 -20.66
C THR A 28 -11.35 8.33 -21.04
N LEU A 29 -11.59 8.60 -22.33
CA LEU A 29 -11.68 9.97 -22.84
C LEU A 29 -12.92 10.60 -22.18
N VAL A 30 -12.68 11.56 -21.28
CA VAL A 30 -13.74 12.40 -20.73
C VAL A 30 -14.09 13.41 -21.81
N GLU A 31 -15.36 13.44 -22.23
CA GLU A 31 -15.87 14.45 -23.17
C GLU A 31 -16.58 15.55 -22.38
N LEU A 32 -16.17 16.79 -22.60
CA LEU A 32 -16.82 17.98 -22.05
C LEU A 32 -17.85 18.49 -23.08
N LYS A 33 -19.12 18.12 -22.89
CA LYS A 33 -20.20 18.39 -23.87
C LYS A 33 -20.95 19.68 -23.61
N SER A 34 -20.79 20.25 -22.41
CA SER A 34 -21.49 21.45 -22.00
C SER A 34 -20.59 22.41 -21.23
N SER A 35 -21.02 23.67 -21.12
CA SER A 35 -20.37 24.65 -20.24
C SER A 35 -20.37 24.18 -18.77
N ALA A 36 -21.43 23.49 -18.32
CA ALA A 36 -21.52 22.94 -17.00
C ALA A 36 -20.49 21.81 -16.77
N ASP A 37 -20.24 20.95 -17.77
CA ASP A 37 -19.20 19.92 -17.70
C ASP A 37 -17.81 20.55 -17.59
N SER A 38 -17.56 21.60 -18.41
CA SER A 38 -16.29 22.31 -18.40
C SER A 38 -16.06 23.00 -17.06
N LEU A 39 -17.07 23.67 -16.50
CA LEU A 39 -16.97 24.31 -15.18
C LEU A 39 -16.71 23.28 -14.08
N SER A 40 -17.43 22.18 -14.09
CA SER A 40 -17.27 21.09 -13.09
C SER A 40 -15.88 20.48 -13.17
N TYR A 41 -15.37 20.23 -14.37
CA TYR A 41 -14.04 19.69 -14.58
C TYR A 41 -12.94 20.63 -14.06
N VAL A 42 -13.03 21.92 -14.42
CA VAL A 42 -12.08 22.96 -13.96
C VAL A 42 -12.15 23.14 -12.45
N ALA A 43 -13.34 23.08 -11.84
CA ALA A 43 -13.49 23.14 -10.39
C ALA A 43 -12.77 21.97 -9.71
N GLY A 44 -12.89 20.74 -10.24
CA GLY A 44 -12.15 19.59 -9.79
C GLY A 44 -10.63 19.77 -9.89
N MET A 45 -10.14 20.29 -11.02
CA MET A 45 -8.71 20.59 -11.18
C MET A 45 -8.22 21.63 -10.16
N ASN A 46 -8.99 22.68 -9.94
CA ASN A 46 -8.64 23.73 -8.98
C ASN A 46 -8.63 23.25 -7.53
N ALA A 47 -9.49 22.30 -7.20
CA ALA A 47 -9.55 21.69 -5.86
C ALA A 47 -8.28 20.93 -5.48
N THR A 48 -7.41 20.58 -6.45
CA THR A 48 -6.13 19.92 -6.18
C THR A 48 -4.98 20.88 -5.83
N ARG A 49 -5.22 22.18 -5.78
CA ARG A 49 -4.16 23.16 -5.45
C ARG A 49 -3.64 22.91 -4.04
N GLY A 50 -2.32 22.72 -3.93
CA GLY A 50 -1.65 22.40 -2.66
C GLY A 50 -1.84 20.95 -2.19
N LEU A 51 -2.57 20.12 -2.92
CA LEU A 51 -2.81 18.73 -2.51
C LEU A 51 -1.53 17.89 -2.51
N ILE A 52 -0.65 18.06 -3.50
CA ILE A 52 0.60 17.29 -3.59
C ILE A 52 1.49 17.48 -2.36
N PRO A 53 1.87 18.71 -1.97
CA PRO A 53 2.62 18.93 -0.73
C PRO A 53 1.90 18.37 0.50
N TYR A 54 0.59 18.51 0.58
CA TYR A 54 -0.20 17.99 1.68
C TYR A 54 -0.11 16.47 1.81
N ILE A 55 -0.30 15.72 0.72
CA ILE A 55 -0.21 14.25 0.77
C ILE A 55 1.21 13.75 1.06
N GLN A 56 2.24 14.47 0.60
CA GLN A 56 3.62 14.16 0.94
C GLN A 56 3.89 14.33 2.45
N GLN A 57 3.43 15.43 3.04
CA GLN A 57 3.64 15.71 4.45
C GLN A 57 2.78 14.86 5.38
N SER A 58 1.46 14.78 5.08
CA SER A 58 0.49 14.13 5.97
C SER A 58 0.45 12.61 5.82
N PHE A 59 0.67 12.10 4.60
CA PHE A 59 0.59 10.66 4.30
C PHE A 59 1.92 10.06 3.92
N GLN A 60 3.01 10.86 3.84
CA GLN A 60 4.35 10.41 3.45
C GLN A 60 4.37 9.72 2.08
N VAL A 61 3.52 10.18 1.15
CA VAL A 61 3.46 9.66 -0.21
C VAL A 61 4.61 10.23 -1.02
N ASP A 62 5.46 9.34 -1.55
CA ASP A 62 6.45 9.71 -2.55
C ASP A 62 5.77 9.92 -3.90
N THR A 63 6.10 11.02 -4.58
CA THR A 63 5.55 11.36 -5.90
C THR A 63 5.88 10.33 -6.97
N ALA A 64 6.91 9.52 -6.80
CA ALA A 64 7.22 8.38 -7.66
C ALA A 64 6.07 7.34 -7.68
N TYR A 65 5.23 7.30 -6.66
CA TYR A 65 4.12 6.36 -6.52
C TYR A 65 2.73 6.98 -6.73
N MET A 66 2.66 8.14 -7.43
CA MET A 66 1.37 8.82 -7.69
C MET A 66 0.37 7.97 -8.47
N GLU A 67 0.82 7.04 -9.33
CA GLU A 67 -0.09 6.09 -9.98
C GLU A 67 -0.83 5.21 -8.97
N ASN A 68 -0.13 4.76 -7.92
CA ASN A 68 -0.73 3.95 -6.86
C ASN A 68 -1.71 4.78 -6.03
N PHE A 69 -1.36 6.03 -5.72
CA PHE A 69 -2.25 6.97 -5.04
C PHE A 69 -3.55 7.19 -5.84
N LEU A 70 -3.44 7.48 -7.13
CA LEU A 70 -4.59 7.69 -8.02
C LEU A 70 -5.44 6.41 -8.16
N ARG A 71 -4.83 5.24 -8.15
CA ARG A 71 -5.56 3.97 -8.15
C ARG A 71 -6.38 3.84 -6.87
N GLY A 72 -5.77 4.01 -5.69
CA GLY A 72 -6.48 3.97 -4.42
C GLY A 72 -7.61 4.98 -4.32
N TYR A 73 -7.40 6.21 -4.83
CA TYR A 73 -8.45 7.23 -4.90
C TYR A 73 -9.64 6.77 -5.77
N LYS A 74 -9.38 6.22 -6.96
CA LYS A 74 -10.43 5.71 -7.85
C LYS A 74 -11.16 4.51 -7.25
N ASP A 75 -10.44 3.62 -6.60
CA ASP A 75 -11.02 2.45 -5.93
C ASP A 75 -11.96 2.89 -4.80
N ALA A 76 -11.54 3.89 -4.01
CA ALA A 76 -12.38 4.47 -2.95
C ALA A 76 -13.66 5.11 -3.51
N LEU A 77 -13.57 5.84 -4.63
CA LEU A 77 -14.75 6.40 -5.31
C LEU A 77 -15.70 5.31 -5.80
N ALA A 78 -15.15 4.23 -6.37
CA ALA A 78 -15.93 3.09 -6.88
C ALA A 78 -16.63 2.31 -5.75
N MET A 79 -15.98 2.15 -4.61
CA MET A 79 -16.56 1.51 -3.42
C MET A 79 -17.69 2.33 -2.81
N GLY A 80 -17.65 3.65 -2.96
CA GLY A 80 -18.59 4.58 -2.31
C GLY A 80 -18.44 4.65 -0.80
N ILE A 81 -19.21 5.54 -0.16
CA ILE A 81 -19.22 5.72 1.29
C ILE A 81 -20.41 4.97 1.88
N ASN A 82 -20.15 3.88 2.56
CA ASN A 82 -21.13 3.08 3.28
C ASN A 82 -20.48 2.45 4.54
N PRO A 83 -21.26 1.91 5.51
CA PRO A 83 -20.68 1.38 6.75
C PRO A 83 -19.60 0.32 6.57
N LYS A 84 -19.69 -0.53 5.53
CA LYS A 84 -18.70 -1.58 5.25
C LYS A 84 -17.38 -0.99 4.77
N THR A 85 -17.43 -0.01 3.85
CA THR A 85 -16.23 0.64 3.32
C THR A 85 -15.57 1.54 4.37
N VAL A 86 -16.35 2.19 5.23
CA VAL A 86 -15.84 2.94 6.39
C VAL A 86 -15.09 2.00 7.34
N ALA A 87 -15.67 0.87 7.70
CA ALA A 87 -15.03 -0.12 8.58
C ALA A 87 -13.74 -0.69 7.95
N TYR A 88 -13.77 -1.00 6.65
CA TYR A 88 -12.58 -1.48 5.93
C TYR A 88 -11.46 -0.43 5.94
N SER A 89 -11.77 0.82 5.63
CA SER A 89 -10.80 1.91 5.63
C SER A 89 -10.22 2.16 7.04
N ALA A 90 -11.07 2.10 8.08
CA ALA A 90 -10.61 2.20 9.46
C ALA A 90 -9.64 1.07 9.82
N GLY A 91 -9.89 -0.16 9.37
CA GLY A 91 -8.98 -1.29 9.55
C GLY A 91 -7.60 -1.03 8.93
N MET A 92 -7.55 -0.48 7.72
CA MET A 92 -6.27 -0.10 7.08
C MET A 92 -5.51 0.98 7.87
N GLU A 93 -6.20 1.99 8.39
CA GLU A 93 -5.56 3.04 9.20
C GLU A 93 -5.07 2.50 10.54
N VAL A 94 -5.85 1.64 11.20
CA VAL A 94 -5.43 0.97 12.44
C VAL A 94 -4.20 0.11 12.20
N ALA A 95 -4.15 -0.66 11.11
CA ALA A 95 -2.97 -1.46 10.76
C ALA A 95 -1.71 -0.59 10.63
N LYS A 96 -1.78 0.54 9.94
CA LYS A 96 -0.66 1.51 9.84
C LYS A 96 -0.25 2.06 11.20
N LEU A 97 -1.22 2.38 12.06
CA LEU A 97 -0.95 2.86 13.41
C LEU A 97 -0.24 1.79 14.25
N VAL A 98 -0.70 0.55 14.18
CA VAL A 98 -0.12 -0.58 14.89
C VAL A 98 1.33 -0.80 14.45
N GLU A 99 1.60 -0.82 13.15
CA GLU A 99 2.96 -1.00 12.61
C GLU A 99 3.91 0.14 12.99
N LYS A 100 3.44 1.38 12.93
CA LYS A 100 4.31 2.55 13.13
C LYS A 100 4.52 2.92 14.60
N ARG A 101 3.60 2.58 15.50
CA ARG A 101 3.62 3.04 16.89
C ARG A 101 3.42 1.93 17.90
N VAL A 102 2.36 1.13 17.76
CA VAL A 102 1.98 0.19 18.81
C VAL A 102 3.00 -0.94 18.93
N TYR A 103 3.30 -1.64 17.83
CA TYR A 103 4.26 -2.72 17.83
C TYR A 103 5.67 -2.29 18.29
N PRO A 104 6.27 -1.19 17.75
CA PRO A 104 7.55 -0.71 18.23
C PRO A 104 7.53 -0.30 19.71
N GLY A 105 6.45 0.33 20.18
CA GLY A 105 6.28 0.69 21.58
C GLY A 105 6.22 -0.53 22.50
N THR A 106 5.41 -1.52 22.14
CA THR A 106 5.31 -2.79 22.88
C THR A 106 6.65 -3.53 22.91
N LYS A 107 7.37 -3.56 21.78
CA LYS A 107 8.70 -4.17 21.71
C LYS A 107 9.71 -3.48 22.64
N GLU A 108 9.65 -2.16 22.73
CA GLU A 108 10.51 -1.40 23.64
C GLU A 108 10.12 -1.65 25.11
N GLU A 109 8.84 -1.67 25.43
CA GLU A 109 8.32 -1.97 26.77
C GLU A 109 8.78 -3.35 27.28
N LEU A 110 8.73 -4.35 26.40
CA LEU A 110 9.03 -5.75 26.75
C LEU A 110 10.50 -6.16 26.54
N LYS A 111 11.38 -5.25 26.14
CA LYS A 111 12.78 -5.56 25.79
C LYS A 111 13.58 -6.21 26.92
N ASN A 112 13.24 -5.92 28.17
CA ASN A 112 13.97 -6.38 29.36
C ASN A 112 13.43 -7.72 29.89
N THR A 113 12.37 -8.29 29.32
CA THR A 113 11.81 -9.58 29.78
C THR A 113 12.72 -10.77 29.46
N GLY A 114 13.71 -10.59 28.59
CA GLY A 114 14.61 -11.65 28.14
C GLY A 114 14.12 -12.37 26.86
N ASP A 115 12.85 -12.19 26.49
CA ASP A 115 12.26 -12.77 25.30
C ASP A 115 12.20 -11.78 24.14
N SER A 116 12.38 -12.27 22.92
CA SER A 116 12.19 -11.46 21.72
C SER A 116 10.73 -11.50 21.25
N ILE A 117 10.17 -10.33 20.99
CA ILE A 117 8.78 -10.22 20.54
C ILE A 117 8.69 -10.49 19.05
N SER A 118 8.01 -11.58 18.68
CA SER A 118 7.74 -11.95 17.30
C SER A 118 6.66 -11.05 16.71
N HIS A 119 6.97 -10.38 15.60
CA HIS A 119 6.01 -9.54 14.87
C HIS A 119 4.77 -10.34 14.44
N ALA A 120 4.97 -11.55 13.88
CA ALA A 120 3.87 -12.38 13.42
C ALA A 120 2.94 -12.82 14.57
N MET A 121 3.51 -13.19 15.74
CA MET A 121 2.71 -13.58 16.90
C MET A 121 1.99 -12.37 17.51
N PHE A 122 2.63 -11.22 17.55
CA PHE A 122 1.98 -9.97 17.96
C PHE A 122 0.75 -9.66 17.09
N GLN A 123 0.89 -9.72 15.76
CA GLN A 123 -0.24 -9.48 14.83
C GLN A 123 -1.35 -10.53 15.02
N ASN A 124 -1.02 -11.81 15.19
CA ASN A 124 -2.02 -12.85 15.44
C ASN A 124 -2.77 -12.61 16.76
N GLY A 125 -2.08 -12.22 17.82
CA GLY A 125 -2.70 -11.87 19.10
C GLY A 125 -3.60 -10.64 19.01
N PHE A 126 -3.17 -9.61 18.27
CA PHE A 126 -3.97 -8.41 18.02
C PHE A 126 -5.27 -8.74 17.27
N ILE A 127 -5.18 -9.56 16.22
CA ILE A 127 -6.35 -10.02 15.45
C ILE A 127 -7.27 -10.87 16.33
N ALA A 128 -6.73 -11.81 17.12
CA ALA A 128 -7.50 -12.65 18.03
C ALA A 128 -8.31 -11.80 19.01
N ALA A 129 -7.69 -10.78 19.61
CA ALA A 129 -8.37 -9.86 20.53
C ALA A 129 -9.51 -9.10 19.88
N LEU A 130 -9.32 -8.58 18.65
CA LEU A 130 -10.38 -7.90 17.88
C LEU A 130 -11.53 -8.83 17.49
N ALA A 131 -11.22 -10.10 17.24
CA ALA A 131 -12.21 -11.12 16.90
C ALA A 131 -12.89 -11.74 18.13
N ASN A 132 -12.53 -11.34 19.34
CA ASN A 132 -12.93 -11.99 20.60
C ASN A 132 -12.60 -13.50 20.62
N ASP A 133 -11.52 -13.90 19.96
CA ASP A 133 -11.01 -15.26 19.99
C ASP A 133 -10.21 -15.48 21.28
N THR A 134 -10.71 -16.37 22.12
CA THR A 134 -10.11 -16.72 23.43
C THR A 134 -9.48 -18.10 23.45
N THR A 135 -9.18 -18.67 22.28
CA THR A 135 -8.63 -20.02 22.14
C THR A 135 -7.35 -20.22 22.95
N PHE A 136 -6.45 -19.26 22.97
CA PHE A 136 -5.20 -19.33 23.71
C PHE A 136 -5.24 -18.54 25.02
N PHE A 137 -5.76 -17.34 25.00
CA PHE A 137 -5.83 -16.44 26.15
C PHE A 137 -7.15 -15.66 26.16
N THR A 138 -7.74 -15.52 27.34
CA THR A 138 -8.73 -14.45 27.58
C THR A 138 -7.98 -13.11 27.73
N SER A 139 -8.67 -11.98 27.55
CA SER A 139 -8.06 -10.66 27.75
C SER A 139 -7.45 -10.49 29.15
N LYS A 140 -8.11 -11.05 30.18
CA LYS A 140 -7.58 -11.03 31.53
C LYS A 140 -6.31 -11.87 31.67
N ALA A 141 -6.31 -13.11 31.19
CA ALA A 141 -5.15 -13.98 31.26
C ALA A 141 -3.94 -13.40 30.49
N ALA A 142 -4.18 -12.76 29.34
CA ALA A 142 -3.15 -12.08 28.58
C ALA A 142 -2.52 -10.92 29.37
N ALA A 143 -3.36 -10.09 30.02
CA ALA A 143 -2.88 -8.98 30.84
C ALA A 143 -2.09 -9.46 32.06
N ASP A 144 -2.58 -10.50 32.75
CA ASP A 144 -1.89 -11.09 33.91
C ASP A 144 -0.52 -11.65 33.49
N PHE A 145 -0.45 -12.41 32.40
CA PHE A 145 0.79 -12.98 31.86
C PHE A 145 1.83 -11.90 31.51
N GLN A 146 1.42 -10.84 30.81
CA GLN A 146 2.33 -9.74 30.48
C GLN A 146 2.84 -9.02 31.73
N LYS A 147 1.97 -8.79 32.72
CA LYS A 147 2.34 -8.17 33.99
C LYS A 147 3.38 -9.00 34.76
N GLU A 148 3.21 -10.31 34.82
CA GLU A 148 4.16 -11.23 35.46
C GLU A 148 5.53 -11.23 34.76
N ALA A 149 5.53 -11.24 33.41
CA ALA A 149 6.76 -11.15 32.61
C ALA A 149 7.53 -9.87 32.87
N LEU A 150 6.83 -8.73 32.97
CA LEU A 150 7.43 -7.43 33.29
C LEU A 150 7.97 -7.36 34.73
N ALA A 151 7.26 -7.92 35.70
CA ALA A 151 7.72 -7.97 37.10
C ALA A 151 8.99 -8.79 37.25
N GLY A 152 9.06 -9.98 36.62
CA GLY A 152 10.26 -10.82 36.65
C GLY A 152 11.48 -10.21 35.94
N ALA A 153 11.28 -9.26 35.04
CA ALA A 153 12.37 -8.52 34.39
C ALA A 153 13.03 -7.47 35.29
N GLY A 154 12.31 -6.96 36.30
CA GLY A 154 12.81 -5.95 37.24
C GLY A 154 13.65 -6.51 38.40
N GLU A 155 13.66 -7.83 38.56
CA GLU A 155 14.38 -8.53 39.68
C GLU A 155 15.76 -9.08 39.27
N LYS A 156 16.17 -8.88 38.01
CA LYS A 156 17.47 -9.30 37.46
C LYS A 156 18.40 -8.09 37.30
#